data_d4306d67f2ff1d9326de6d00a7c93948
#
_entry.id   d4306d67f2ff1d9326de6d00a7c93948
#
_cell.length_a   1.000
_cell.length_b   1.000
_cell.length_c   1.000
_cell.angle_alpha   90.00
_cell.angle_beta   90.00
_cell.angle_gamma   90.00
#
_symmetry.space_group_name_H-M   'P 1'
#
loop_
_entity.id
_entity.type
_entity.pdbx_description
1 polymer ?
#
loop_
_entity_poly.entity_id
_entity_poly.type
_entity_poly.pdbx_seq_one_letter_code
_entity_poly.pdbx_strand_id
1 'polypeptide(L)'
;MSRRLKTLVILPLMATLGTLPITTVSGASSGGTVNVVGYSTISAGYSALETAFQATSAGQGVTFTNSFGASGTQAQDVVAGQPADVVNFSLIPDMNMVVKAGVVSRSWQTNPISAAEDGFVADSTVVIVVRKDNPLNITGWNNLTASGVQIVTPDPISSGSAKWNLLGAYESQILQGKRSEVAHKFLNKVVGNVIAEPSSGSKALSTFLTGTGNVLLAYESDAQEALAKGSAIQIVYPQQNVLIQTPAALTTTGANNSSAVAFFKYLFSPAGQAILVTQDYRSTLPSKKSALNKAFYSPAKMITISSMGGWSKVWSQFFSASGLFTRVESAHGYTS
;
A
#
# COMPACT_ATOMS: atom_id res chain seq x y z
N MET A 1 -74.26 44.80 -23.73
CA MET A 1 -74.00 43.99 -22.52
C MET A 1 -72.65 44.43 -21.97
N SER A 2 -72.67 45.25 -20.95
CA SER A 2 -71.52 45.91 -20.34
C SER A 2 -71.01 45.11 -19.18
N ARG A 3 -69.76 44.67 -19.20
CA ARG A 3 -69.06 44.06 -18.05
C ARG A 3 -68.25 45.18 -17.36
N ARG A 4 -68.63 45.48 -16.13
CA ARG A 4 -67.93 46.42 -15.24
C ARG A 4 -66.67 45.79 -14.71
N LEU A 5 -65.52 46.43 -14.95
CA LEU A 5 -64.24 46.11 -14.30
C LEU A 5 -64.28 46.65 -12.86
N LYS A 6 -64.03 45.78 -11.86
CA LYS A 6 -63.78 46.24 -10.49
C LYS A 6 -62.30 46.42 -10.28
N THR A 7 -61.84 47.64 -10.06
CA THR A 7 -60.50 48.00 -9.72
C THR A 7 -60.25 47.69 -8.27
N LEU A 8 -59.27 46.77 -8.02
CA LEU A 8 -58.81 46.41 -6.68
C LEU A 8 -57.58 47.28 -6.36
N VAL A 9 -57.72 48.13 -5.34
CA VAL A 9 -56.63 48.95 -4.82
C VAL A 9 -55.83 48.08 -3.85
N ILE A 10 -54.59 47.80 -4.17
CA ILE A 10 -53.64 47.09 -3.27
C ILE A 10 -52.73 48.16 -2.63
N LEU A 11 -52.86 48.32 -1.30
CA LEU A 11 -51.92 49.11 -0.49
C LEU A 11 -50.60 48.31 -0.35
N PRO A 12 -49.42 48.92 -0.52
CA PRO A 12 -48.16 48.24 -0.23
C PRO A 12 -47.90 48.27 1.28
N LEU A 13 -47.83 47.08 1.89
CA LEU A 13 -47.29 46.87 3.23
C LEU A 13 -45.76 46.91 3.16
N MET A 14 -45.14 47.97 3.62
CA MET A 14 -43.69 48.03 3.79
C MET A 14 -43.28 47.12 4.95
N ALA A 15 -42.73 45.95 4.62
CA ALA A 15 -42.03 45.11 5.57
C ALA A 15 -40.57 45.62 5.66
N THR A 16 -40.20 46.16 6.80
CA THR A 16 -38.79 46.45 7.13
C THR A 16 -38.05 45.14 7.34
N LEU A 17 -37.28 44.68 6.34
CA LEU A 17 -36.31 43.61 6.51
C LEU A 17 -35.17 44.11 7.41
N GLY A 18 -35.18 43.68 8.67
CA GLY A 18 -34.02 43.80 9.52
C GLY A 18 -32.91 42.90 8.96
N THR A 19 -31.83 43.49 8.47
CA THR A 19 -30.58 42.80 8.11
C THR A 19 -29.91 42.32 9.41
N LEU A 20 -30.10 41.03 9.72
CA LEU A 20 -29.23 40.35 10.68
C LEU A 20 -27.81 40.27 10.08
N PRO A 21 -26.77 40.66 10.81
CA PRO A 21 -25.42 40.46 10.31
C PRO A 21 -25.18 38.95 10.24
N ILE A 22 -25.03 38.43 9.03
CA ILE A 22 -24.45 37.09 8.82
C ILE A 22 -22.99 37.19 9.19
N THR A 23 -22.66 36.88 10.43
CA THR A 23 -21.29 36.59 10.82
C THR A 23 -20.89 35.29 10.11
N THR A 24 -20.31 35.43 8.91
CA THR A 24 -19.51 34.36 8.31
C THR A 24 -18.35 34.13 9.24
N VAL A 25 -18.45 33.12 10.10
CA VAL A 25 -17.29 32.54 10.76
C VAL A 25 -16.51 31.89 9.62
N SER A 26 -15.67 32.67 8.94
CA SER A 26 -14.56 32.14 8.16
C SER A 26 -13.54 31.58 9.15
N GLY A 27 -13.84 30.41 9.68
CA GLY A 27 -12.82 29.53 10.19
C GLY A 27 -12.01 29.05 8.99
N ALA A 28 -11.11 29.90 8.47
CA ALA A 28 -10.01 29.42 7.68
C ALA A 28 -9.24 28.47 8.60
N SER A 29 -9.48 27.19 8.47
CA SER A 29 -8.56 26.19 8.96
C SER A 29 -7.22 26.54 8.32
N SER A 30 -6.28 27.08 9.09
CA SER A 30 -4.90 27.23 8.65
C SER A 30 -4.40 25.81 8.46
N GLY A 31 -4.47 25.32 7.21
CA GLY A 31 -4.08 23.99 6.87
C GLY A 31 -2.62 23.78 7.27
N GLY A 32 -2.38 22.84 8.19
CA GLY A 32 -1.02 22.47 8.57
C GLY A 32 -0.35 21.64 7.49
N THR A 33 0.96 21.47 7.62
CA THR A 33 1.72 20.51 6.80
C THR A 33 1.64 19.13 7.44
N VAL A 34 1.46 18.10 6.64
CA VAL A 34 1.50 16.70 7.04
C VAL A 34 2.70 16.03 6.37
N ASN A 35 3.60 15.48 7.16
CA ASN A 35 4.76 14.73 6.68
C ASN A 35 4.39 13.24 6.59
N VAL A 36 4.41 12.69 5.39
CA VAL A 36 4.11 11.29 5.11
C VAL A 36 5.38 10.55 4.73
N VAL A 37 5.67 9.46 5.42
CA VAL A 37 6.79 8.58 5.11
C VAL A 37 6.26 7.18 4.82
N GLY A 38 6.60 6.62 3.66
CA GLY A 38 6.02 5.35 3.25
C GLY A 38 6.89 4.50 2.31
N TYR A 39 6.46 3.27 2.11
CA TYR A 39 7.10 2.39 1.13
C TYR A 39 6.82 2.86 -0.31
N SER A 40 7.76 2.60 -1.21
CA SER A 40 7.82 3.22 -2.54
C SER A 40 6.56 3.00 -3.39
N THR A 41 6.00 1.81 -3.36
CA THR A 41 4.91 1.43 -4.28
C THR A 41 3.56 2.05 -3.92
N ILE A 42 3.37 2.55 -2.66
CA ILE A 42 2.12 3.20 -2.24
C ILE A 42 2.04 4.68 -2.67
N SER A 43 3.09 5.24 -3.24
CA SER A 43 3.19 6.68 -3.51
C SER A 43 2.05 7.23 -4.37
N ALA A 44 1.65 6.51 -5.43
CA ALA A 44 0.52 6.90 -6.28
C ALA A 44 -0.81 6.90 -5.50
N GLY A 45 -1.01 5.90 -4.65
CA GLY A 45 -2.17 5.81 -3.75
C GLY A 45 -2.26 7.01 -2.81
N TYR A 46 -1.14 7.41 -2.19
CA TYR A 46 -1.12 8.58 -1.31
C TYR A 46 -1.35 9.88 -2.07
N SER A 47 -0.76 10.05 -3.25
CA SER A 47 -1.01 11.23 -4.09
C SER A 47 -2.50 11.41 -4.42
N ALA A 48 -3.19 10.31 -4.74
CA ALA A 48 -4.63 10.34 -4.99
C ALA A 48 -5.45 10.61 -3.70
N LEU A 49 -5.05 10.01 -2.56
CA LEU A 49 -5.68 10.23 -1.26
C LEU A 49 -5.52 11.68 -0.79
N GLU A 50 -4.34 12.27 -0.92
CA GLU A 50 -4.02 13.64 -0.55
C GLU A 50 -4.86 14.62 -1.37
N THR A 51 -4.90 14.43 -2.69
CA THR A 51 -5.73 15.25 -3.59
C THR A 51 -7.22 15.17 -3.21
N ALA A 52 -7.73 13.97 -2.96
CA ALA A 52 -9.12 13.77 -2.58
C ALA A 52 -9.41 14.32 -1.16
N PHE A 53 -8.48 14.19 -0.22
CA PHE A 53 -8.60 14.75 1.11
C PHE A 53 -8.64 16.29 1.08
N GLN A 54 -7.74 16.92 0.31
CA GLN A 54 -7.70 18.39 0.14
C GLN A 54 -9.00 18.96 -0.43
N ALA A 55 -9.77 18.18 -1.16
CA ALA A 55 -11.10 18.56 -1.64
C ALA A 55 -12.19 18.52 -0.54
N THR A 56 -11.91 17.93 0.62
CA THR A 56 -12.83 17.89 1.77
C THR A 56 -12.69 19.14 2.63
N SER A 57 -13.72 19.45 3.43
CA SER A 57 -13.64 20.57 4.39
C SER A 57 -12.53 20.38 5.43
N ALA A 58 -12.20 19.13 5.81
CA ALA A 58 -11.15 18.83 6.77
C ALA A 58 -9.73 18.94 6.19
N GLY A 59 -9.61 18.79 4.86
CA GLY A 59 -8.34 18.85 4.14
C GLY A 59 -8.04 20.19 3.48
N GLN A 60 -8.98 21.12 3.52
CA GLN A 60 -8.82 22.41 2.88
C GLN A 60 -7.62 23.19 3.46
N GLY A 61 -6.69 23.60 2.58
CA GLY A 61 -5.46 24.31 2.97
C GLY A 61 -4.36 23.42 3.56
N VAL A 62 -4.58 22.10 3.73
CA VAL A 62 -3.53 21.17 4.16
C VAL A 62 -2.53 20.95 3.04
N THR A 63 -1.24 20.97 3.40
CA THR A 63 -0.13 20.63 2.48
C THR A 63 0.54 19.34 2.93
N PHE A 64 1.19 18.65 1.99
CA PHE A 64 1.88 17.39 2.25
C PHE A 64 3.36 17.48 1.88
N THR A 65 4.20 16.84 2.70
CA THR A 65 5.60 16.56 2.39
C THR A 65 5.80 15.05 2.42
N ASN A 66 6.20 14.48 1.30
CA ASN A 66 6.23 13.04 1.10
C ASN A 66 7.65 12.49 0.98
N SER A 67 7.90 11.37 1.62
CA SER A 67 9.11 10.55 1.43
C SER A 67 8.70 9.11 1.19
N PHE A 68 8.93 8.60 -0.03
CA PHE A 68 8.62 7.23 -0.39
C PHE A 68 9.88 6.51 -0.90
N GLY A 69 10.17 5.36 -0.32
CA GLY A 69 11.38 4.60 -0.62
C GLY A 69 11.27 3.12 -0.24
N ALA A 70 12.40 2.44 -0.14
CA ALA A 70 12.43 1.09 0.40
C ALA A 70 11.93 1.10 1.84
N SER A 71 10.98 0.21 2.19
CA SER A 71 10.25 0.25 3.45
C SER A 71 11.17 0.21 4.68
N GLY A 72 12.15 -0.70 4.67
CA GLY A 72 13.13 -0.80 5.76
C GLY A 72 14.02 0.45 5.86
N THR A 73 14.44 1.03 4.74
CA THR A 73 15.22 2.28 4.72
C THR A 73 14.39 3.43 5.27
N GLN A 74 13.12 3.58 4.84
CA GLN A 74 12.24 4.62 5.35
C GLN A 74 11.99 4.50 6.86
N ALA A 75 11.88 3.27 7.38
CA ALA A 75 11.76 3.05 8.83
C ALA A 75 13.05 3.46 9.57
N GLN A 76 14.24 3.17 9.01
CA GLN A 76 15.53 3.61 9.56
C GLN A 76 15.65 5.14 9.54
N ASP A 77 15.28 5.79 8.45
CA ASP A 77 15.34 7.25 8.30
C ASP A 77 14.44 7.94 9.35
N VAL A 78 13.24 7.41 9.57
CA VAL A 78 12.32 7.90 10.63
C VAL A 78 12.94 7.73 12.03
N VAL A 79 13.57 6.58 12.31
CA VAL A 79 14.30 6.36 13.56
C VAL A 79 15.49 7.33 13.69
N ALA A 80 16.14 7.68 12.60
CA ALA A 80 17.25 8.63 12.55
C ALA A 80 16.80 10.11 12.65
N GLY A 81 15.47 10.37 12.71
CA GLY A 81 14.93 11.71 12.93
C GLY A 81 14.32 12.38 11.71
N GLN A 82 14.07 11.63 10.59
CA GLN A 82 13.30 12.17 9.48
C GLN A 82 11.90 12.58 9.97
N PRO A 83 11.46 13.82 9.69
CA PRO A 83 10.11 14.27 10.07
C PRO A 83 9.04 13.37 9.45
N ALA A 84 8.13 12.88 10.30
CA ALA A 84 7.00 12.07 9.90
C ALA A 84 5.82 12.28 10.85
N ASP A 85 4.66 12.55 10.31
CA ASP A 85 3.38 12.59 11.03
C ASP A 85 2.61 11.29 10.83
N VAL A 86 2.61 10.77 9.59
CA VAL A 86 2.01 9.50 9.19
C VAL A 86 3.09 8.62 8.61
N VAL A 87 3.18 7.39 9.09
CA VAL A 87 4.06 6.36 8.50
C VAL A 87 3.23 5.22 7.94
N ASN A 88 3.64 4.70 6.75
CA ASN A 88 3.05 3.52 6.15
C ASN A 88 4.14 2.60 5.59
N PHE A 89 4.36 1.48 6.25
CA PHE A 89 5.39 0.53 5.86
C PHE A 89 4.81 -0.69 5.15
N SER A 90 5.65 -1.40 4.44
CA SER A 90 5.30 -2.65 3.76
C SER A 90 5.10 -3.82 4.73
N LEU A 91 5.73 -3.76 5.91
CA LEU A 91 5.81 -4.86 6.88
C LEU A 91 5.61 -4.38 8.31
N ILE A 92 5.00 -5.21 9.17
CA ILE A 92 5.00 -4.98 10.63
C ILE A 92 6.43 -4.92 11.22
N PRO A 93 7.42 -5.72 10.83
CA PRO A 93 8.79 -5.57 11.32
C PRO A 93 9.36 -4.15 11.16
N ASP A 94 9.09 -3.47 10.04
CA ASP A 94 9.52 -2.08 9.82
C ASP A 94 8.75 -1.12 10.74
N MET A 95 7.45 -1.36 10.96
CA MET A 95 6.65 -0.63 11.96
C MET A 95 7.19 -0.85 13.38
N ASN A 96 7.57 -2.08 13.72
CA ASN A 96 8.14 -2.40 15.03
C ASN A 96 9.48 -1.68 15.28
N MET A 97 10.24 -1.37 14.24
CA MET A 97 11.48 -0.58 14.37
C MET A 97 11.18 0.82 14.92
N VAL A 98 10.22 1.54 14.33
CA VAL A 98 9.82 2.89 14.79
C VAL A 98 9.06 2.85 16.11
N VAL A 99 8.33 1.77 16.40
CA VAL A 99 7.71 1.54 17.73
C VAL A 99 8.77 1.34 18.79
N LYS A 100 9.81 0.55 18.53
CA LYS A 100 10.92 0.33 19.48
C LYS A 100 11.69 1.62 19.75
N ALA A 101 11.83 2.50 18.76
CA ALA A 101 12.44 3.82 18.90
C ALA A 101 11.54 4.85 19.61
N GLY A 102 10.28 4.50 19.92
CA GLY A 102 9.34 5.41 20.59
C GLY A 102 8.70 6.45 19.65
N VAL A 103 8.93 6.36 18.35
CA VAL A 103 8.36 7.28 17.37
C VAL A 103 6.88 6.99 17.12
N VAL A 104 6.48 5.72 17.19
CA VAL A 104 5.09 5.26 17.10
C VAL A 104 4.68 4.57 18.40
N SER A 105 3.44 4.77 18.83
CA SER A 105 2.89 4.13 20.03
C SER A 105 2.89 2.60 19.90
N ARG A 106 3.16 1.90 21.02
CA ARG A 106 3.03 0.43 21.10
C ARG A 106 1.60 -0.06 20.84
N SER A 107 0.62 0.80 21.06
CA SER A 107 -0.81 0.51 20.82
C SER A 107 -1.30 0.95 19.44
N TRP A 108 -0.43 1.10 18.44
CA TRP A 108 -0.78 1.59 17.12
C TRP A 108 -1.88 0.75 16.44
N GLN A 109 -1.88 -0.58 16.63
CA GLN A 109 -2.91 -1.47 16.07
C GLN A 109 -4.27 -1.33 16.74
N THR A 110 -4.30 -0.83 17.98
CA THR A 110 -5.54 -0.58 18.73
C THR A 110 -5.91 0.91 18.77
N ASN A 111 -5.28 1.72 17.91
CA ASN A 111 -5.68 3.12 17.74
C ASN A 111 -7.16 3.18 17.31
N PRO A 112 -8.03 3.95 17.98
CA PRO A 112 -9.47 3.98 17.69
C PRO A 112 -9.82 4.33 16.24
N ILE A 113 -8.90 4.97 15.49
CA ILE A 113 -9.11 5.33 14.08
C ILE A 113 -8.96 4.12 13.16
N SER A 114 -8.05 3.19 13.47
CA SER A 114 -7.63 2.10 12.60
C SER A 114 -7.75 0.70 13.24
N ALA A 115 -8.33 0.62 14.43
CA ALA A 115 -8.41 -0.64 15.18
C ALA A 115 -9.28 -1.71 14.50
N ALA A 116 -10.29 -1.29 13.73
CA ALA A 116 -11.16 -2.22 13.00
C ALA A 116 -10.42 -2.93 11.85
N GLU A 117 -9.34 -2.33 11.38
CA GLU A 117 -8.44 -2.84 10.32
C GLU A 117 -7.10 -3.35 10.89
N ASP A 118 -6.96 -3.51 12.21
CA ASP A 118 -5.71 -3.87 12.89
C ASP A 118 -4.52 -2.97 12.51
N GLY A 119 -4.80 -1.71 12.14
CA GLY A 119 -3.82 -0.74 11.66
C GLY A 119 -3.35 -0.96 10.22
N PHE A 120 -3.95 -1.87 9.46
CA PHE A 120 -3.61 -2.06 8.05
C PHE A 120 -4.43 -1.14 7.15
N VAL A 121 -3.75 -0.28 6.38
CA VAL A 121 -4.41 0.71 5.51
C VAL A 121 -4.75 0.15 4.13
N ALA A 122 -3.99 -0.82 3.65
CA ALA A 122 -4.20 -1.44 2.35
C ALA A 122 -3.75 -2.90 2.34
N ASP A 123 -4.45 -3.72 1.56
CA ASP A 123 -4.04 -5.08 1.21
C ASP A 123 -3.59 -5.12 -0.26
N SER A 124 -2.73 -6.09 -0.60
CA SER A 124 -2.31 -6.42 -1.96
C SER A 124 -1.94 -7.90 -2.08
N THR A 125 -1.47 -8.31 -3.25
CA THR A 125 -0.89 -9.65 -3.48
C THR A 125 0.34 -9.54 -4.35
N VAL A 126 1.18 -10.58 -4.35
CA VAL A 126 2.28 -10.68 -5.31
C VAL A 126 1.74 -11.11 -6.66
N VAL A 127 2.18 -10.45 -7.72
CA VAL A 127 1.95 -10.86 -9.10
C VAL A 127 3.26 -11.11 -9.82
N ILE A 128 3.20 -11.90 -10.88
CA ILE A 128 4.31 -12.15 -11.79
C ILE A 128 4.06 -11.29 -13.04
N VAL A 129 4.94 -10.33 -13.28
CA VAL A 129 4.86 -9.48 -14.47
C VAL A 129 5.81 -10.05 -15.52
N VAL A 130 5.32 -10.22 -16.74
CA VAL A 130 6.10 -10.72 -17.87
C VAL A 130 6.05 -9.75 -19.03
N ARG A 131 6.93 -9.91 -20.00
CA ARG A 131 6.90 -9.14 -21.24
C ARG A 131 5.56 -9.37 -21.98
N LYS A 132 5.14 -8.40 -22.78
CA LYS A 132 3.95 -8.52 -23.61
C LYS A 132 3.97 -9.85 -24.38
N ASP A 133 2.80 -10.45 -24.54
CA ASP A 133 2.56 -11.73 -25.21
C ASP A 133 3.19 -12.96 -24.51
N ASN A 134 3.80 -12.76 -23.33
CA ASN A 134 4.33 -13.82 -22.46
C ASN A 134 5.17 -14.89 -23.21
N PRO A 135 6.28 -14.52 -23.84
CA PRO A 135 7.03 -15.40 -24.74
C PRO A 135 7.59 -16.67 -24.08
N LEU A 136 7.69 -16.67 -22.73
CA LEU A 136 8.16 -17.83 -21.95
C LEU A 136 7.00 -18.69 -21.41
N ASN A 137 5.74 -18.37 -21.77
CA ASN A 137 4.55 -19.07 -21.28
C ASN A 137 4.52 -19.22 -19.76
N ILE A 138 4.87 -18.17 -19.03
CA ILE A 138 4.80 -18.13 -17.57
C ILE A 138 3.32 -18.09 -17.17
N THR A 139 2.87 -19.10 -16.41
CA THR A 139 1.48 -19.22 -15.92
C THR A 139 1.38 -19.22 -14.41
N GLY A 140 2.50 -19.18 -13.70
CA GLY A 140 2.57 -19.16 -12.24
C GLY A 140 3.96 -19.44 -11.71
N TRP A 141 4.04 -19.61 -10.40
CA TRP A 141 5.29 -19.77 -9.67
C TRP A 141 6.21 -20.86 -10.23
N ASN A 142 5.64 -22.02 -10.60
CA ASN A 142 6.43 -23.18 -11.00
C ASN A 142 7.28 -22.94 -12.27
N ASN A 143 6.89 -22.01 -13.12
CA ASN A 143 7.64 -21.64 -14.32
C ASN A 143 8.91 -20.85 -13.99
N LEU A 144 9.00 -20.22 -12.79
CA LEU A 144 10.11 -19.32 -12.45
C LEU A 144 11.46 -20.04 -12.27
N THR A 145 11.45 -21.36 -12.25
CA THR A 145 12.69 -22.18 -12.15
C THR A 145 13.17 -22.69 -13.51
N ALA A 146 12.49 -22.33 -14.59
CA ALA A 146 12.84 -22.78 -15.94
C ALA A 146 14.10 -22.07 -16.46
N SER A 147 14.82 -22.74 -17.35
CA SER A 147 15.97 -22.16 -18.05
C SER A 147 15.53 -20.94 -18.89
N GLY A 148 16.35 -19.90 -18.91
CA GLY A 148 16.10 -18.66 -19.64
C GLY A 148 15.18 -17.68 -18.90
N VAL A 149 14.61 -18.05 -17.77
CA VAL A 149 13.91 -17.10 -16.89
C VAL A 149 14.94 -16.20 -16.21
N GLN A 150 14.72 -14.89 -16.32
CA GLN A 150 15.55 -13.84 -15.77
C GLN A 150 14.68 -12.93 -14.91
N ILE A 151 14.78 -13.07 -13.60
CA ILE A 151 13.91 -12.40 -12.63
C ILE A 151 14.51 -11.08 -12.18
N VAL A 152 13.68 -10.05 -12.13
CA VAL A 152 13.91 -8.82 -11.38
C VAL A 152 13.01 -8.85 -10.14
N THR A 153 13.59 -8.61 -8.97
CA THR A 153 12.86 -8.46 -7.71
C THR A 153 13.60 -7.41 -6.87
N PRO A 154 12.95 -6.70 -5.96
CA PRO A 154 13.70 -5.76 -5.11
C PRO A 154 14.67 -6.49 -4.18
N ASP A 155 15.67 -5.76 -3.67
CA ASP A 155 16.61 -6.22 -2.65
C ASP A 155 15.90 -6.53 -1.32
N PRO A 156 15.97 -7.76 -0.79
CA PRO A 156 15.28 -8.15 0.43
C PRO A 156 15.89 -7.56 1.72
N ILE A 157 17.05 -6.93 1.65
CA ILE A 157 17.64 -6.24 2.81
C ILE A 157 16.88 -4.97 3.10
N SER A 158 16.71 -4.13 2.08
CA SER A 158 16.12 -2.80 2.18
C SER A 158 14.60 -2.79 1.93
N SER A 159 14.11 -3.66 1.07
CA SER A 159 12.74 -3.64 0.56
C SER A 159 11.81 -4.65 1.25
N GLY A 160 10.70 -4.15 1.78
CA GLY A 160 9.64 -5.03 2.28
C GLY A 160 8.93 -5.80 1.17
N SER A 161 8.78 -5.23 -0.04
CA SER A 161 8.15 -5.94 -1.15
C SER A 161 8.96 -7.16 -1.60
N ALA A 162 10.28 -7.11 -1.53
CA ALA A 162 11.13 -8.28 -1.78
C ALA A 162 10.82 -9.43 -0.81
N LYS A 163 10.66 -9.11 0.48
CA LYS A 163 10.33 -10.12 1.50
C LYS A 163 8.99 -10.79 1.19
N TRP A 164 7.99 -10.03 0.73
CA TRP A 164 6.71 -10.60 0.30
C TRP A 164 6.85 -11.47 -0.96
N ASN A 165 7.69 -11.06 -1.92
CA ASN A 165 7.95 -11.83 -3.14
C ASN A 165 8.57 -13.21 -2.81
N LEU A 166 9.57 -13.23 -1.93
CA LEU A 166 10.22 -14.48 -1.47
C LEU A 166 9.26 -15.37 -0.67
N LEU A 167 8.44 -14.78 0.22
CA LEU A 167 7.39 -15.50 0.93
C LEU A 167 6.38 -16.08 -0.04
N GLY A 168 5.91 -15.31 -1.03
CA GLY A 168 4.98 -15.78 -2.04
C GLY A 168 5.53 -16.96 -2.84
N ALA A 169 6.79 -16.90 -3.24
CA ALA A 169 7.46 -18.00 -3.93
C ALA A 169 7.55 -19.26 -3.06
N TYR A 170 8.02 -19.16 -1.83
CA TYR A 170 8.14 -20.28 -0.90
C TYR A 170 6.77 -20.88 -0.56
N GLU A 171 5.85 -20.04 -0.10
CA GLU A 171 4.53 -20.46 0.35
C GLU A 171 3.66 -21.01 -0.78
N SER A 172 3.95 -20.65 -2.04
CA SER A 172 3.28 -21.26 -3.18
C SER A 172 3.44 -22.77 -3.21
N GLN A 173 4.60 -23.28 -2.79
CA GLN A 173 4.88 -24.72 -2.74
C GLN A 173 4.20 -25.37 -1.54
N ILE A 174 4.20 -24.71 -0.38
CA ILE A 174 3.50 -25.19 0.82
C ILE A 174 1.99 -25.29 0.56
N LEU A 175 1.39 -24.26 -0.07
CA LEU A 175 -0.02 -24.24 -0.43
C LEU A 175 -0.41 -25.29 -1.49
N GLN A 176 0.56 -25.78 -2.27
CA GLN A 176 0.40 -26.94 -3.16
C GLN A 176 0.54 -28.27 -2.41
N GLY A 177 0.79 -28.28 -1.10
CA GLY A 177 0.95 -29.46 -0.27
C GLY A 177 2.36 -30.07 -0.33
N LYS A 178 3.35 -29.31 -0.80
CA LYS A 178 4.75 -29.77 -0.81
C LYS A 178 5.38 -29.63 0.57
N ARG A 179 6.36 -30.47 0.88
CA ARG A 179 7.14 -30.38 2.12
C ARG A 179 8.11 -29.18 2.06
N SER A 180 8.54 -28.70 3.20
CA SER A 180 9.46 -27.56 3.35
C SER A 180 10.77 -27.72 2.58
N GLU A 181 11.33 -28.94 2.50
CA GLU A 181 12.57 -29.19 1.74
C GLU A 181 12.36 -28.97 0.22
N VAL A 182 11.16 -29.29 -0.28
CA VAL A 182 10.82 -29.04 -1.70
C VAL A 182 10.64 -27.56 -1.93
N ALA A 183 9.96 -26.86 -1.04
CA ALA A 183 9.79 -25.40 -1.09
C ALA A 183 11.14 -24.67 -1.01
N HIS A 184 12.07 -25.15 -0.16
CA HIS A 184 13.42 -24.61 -0.07
C HIS A 184 14.21 -24.79 -1.38
N LYS A 185 14.20 -26.01 -1.95
CA LYS A 185 14.87 -26.26 -3.25
C LYS A 185 14.26 -25.43 -4.37
N PHE A 186 12.95 -25.23 -4.36
CA PHE A 186 12.26 -24.39 -5.31
C PHE A 186 12.70 -22.92 -5.18
N LEU A 187 12.67 -22.38 -3.96
CA LEU A 187 13.10 -21.01 -3.70
C LEU A 187 14.55 -20.77 -4.13
N ASN A 188 15.45 -21.70 -3.80
CA ASN A 188 16.87 -21.61 -4.20
C ASN A 188 17.03 -21.51 -5.73
N LYS A 189 16.19 -22.23 -6.50
CA LYS A 189 16.20 -22.11 -7.97
C LYS A 189 15.60 -20.79 -8.45
N VAL A 190 14.55 -20.27 -7.79
CA VAL A 190 13.95 -18.97 -8.13
C VAL A 190 14.97 -17.86 -7.91
N VAL A 191 15.66 -17.86 -6.77
CA VAL A 191 16.72 -16.88 -6.46
C VAL A 191 17.89 -17.03 -7.44
N GLY A 192 18.25 -18.24 -7.83
CA GLY A 192 19.27 -18.49 -8.84
C GLY A 192 18.95 -17.92 -10.23
N ASN A 193 17.70 -17.60 -10.52
CA ASN A 193 17.25 -16.93 -11.73
C ASN A 193 17.10 -15.40 -11.57
N VAL A 194 17.34 -14.84 -10.36
CA VAL A 194 17.37 -13.40 -10.15
C VAL A 194 18.61 -12.81 -10.81
N ILE A 195 18.46 -11.73 -11.54
CA ILE A 195 19.55 -11.05 -12.24
C ILE A 195 19.73 -9.59 -11.82
N ALA A 196 18.74 -9.05 -11.10
CA ALA A 196 18.79 -7.69 -10.59
C ALA A 196 17.92 -7.53 -9.34
N GLU A 197 18.47 -6.86 -8.33
CA GLU A 197 17.83 -6.54 -7.05
C GLU A 197 17.88 -5.04 -6.73
N PRO A 198 17.10 -4.21 -7.43
CA PRO A 198 17.02 -2.79 -7.11
C PRO A 198 16.47 -2.56 -5.70
N SER A 199 16.88 -1.45 -5.06
CA SER A 199 16.64 -1.20 -3.62
C SER A 199 15.17 -1.08 -3.20
N SER A 200 14.19 -0.96 -4.14
CA SER A 200 12.76 -0.84 -3.81
C SER A 200 11.87 -1.41 -4.89
N GLY A 201 10.58 -1.67 -4.57
CA GLY A 201 9.59 -2.18 -5.53
C GLY A 201 9.45 -1.29 -6.76
N SER A 202 9.31 0.02 -6.57
CA SER A 202 9.19 0.96 -7.71
C SER A 202 10.46 1.01 -8.56
N LYS A 203 11.65 0.88 -7.96
CA LYS A 203 12.90 0.77 -8.72
C LYS A 203 13.00 -0.55 -9.48
N ALA A 204 12.54 -1.66 -8.90
CA ALA A 204 12.48 -2.94 -9.59
C ALA A 204 11.55 -2.89 -10.81
N LEU A 205 10.36 -2.29 -10.66
CA LEU A 205 9.46 -2.06 -11.79
C LEU A 205 10.14 -1.20 -12.87
N SER A 206 10.74 -0.08 -12.51
CA SER A 206 11.46 0.78 -13.46
C SER A 206 12.59 0.03 -14.19
N THR A 207 13.42 -0.73 -13.46
CA THR A 207 14.49 -1.55 -14.01
C THR A 207 13.95 -2.59 -14.99
N PHE A 208 12.84 -3.25 -14.66
CA PHE A 208 12.17 -4.16 -15.56
C PHE A 208 11.67 -3.41 -16.81
N LEU A 209 10.94 -2.33 -16.66
CA LEU A 209 10.35 -1.59 -17.79
C LEU A 209 11.42 -1.03 -18.76
N THR A 210 12.64 -0.75 -18.30
CA THR A 210 13.75 -0.33 -19.16
C THR A 210 14.46 -1.48 -19.88
N GLY A 211 13.98 -2.72 -19.74
CA GLY A 211 14.44 -3.86 -20.55
C GLY A 211 15.20 -4.94 -19.79
N THR A 212 15.52 -4.76 -18.50
CA THR A 212 16.22 -5.76 -17.69
C THR A 212 15.31 -6.93 -17.36
N GLY A 213 15.78 -8.16 -17.54
CA GLY A 213 15.04 -9.39 -17.25
C GLY A 213 13.81 -9.63 -18.13
N ASN A 214 13.15 -10.74 -17.91
CA ASN A 214 11.91 -11.12 -18.63
C ASN A 214 10.76 -11.45 -17.68
N VAL A 215 11.03 -11.48 -16.37
CA VAL A 215 10.05 -11.62 -15.28
C VAL A 215 10.35 -10.58 -14.20
N LEU A 216 9.29 -9.97 -13.65
CA LEU A 216 9.35 -9.14 -12.45
C LEU A 216 8.41 -9.72 -11.40
N LEU A 217 8.83 -9.79 -10.16
CA LEU A 217 7.96 -10.02 -9.01
C LEU A 217 7.57 -8.66 -8.43
N ALA A 218 6.27 -8.37 -8.38
CA ALA A 218 5.75 -7.07 -7.98
C ALA A 218 4.47 -7.18 -7.15
N TYR A 219 4.06 -6.06 -6.55
CA TYR A 219 2.70 -5.93 -6.04
C TYR A 219 1.70 -5.79 -7.19
N GLU A 220 0.47 -6.25 -6.96
CA GLU A 220 -0.64 -6.13 -7.90
C GLU A 220 -0.85 -4.67 -8.35
N SER A 221 -0.81 -3.73 -7.41
CA SER A 221 -0.97 -2.29 -7.68
C SER A 221 0.09 -1.74 -8.63
N ASP A 222 1.37 -2.06 -8.42
CA ASP A 222 2.45 -1.59 -9.30
C ASP A 222 2.30 -2.09 -10.74
N ALA A 223 1.92 -3.36 -10.87
CA ALA A 223 1.74 -3.99 -12.18
C ALA A 223 0.53 -3.41 -12.92
N GLN A 224 -0.58 -3.18 -12.21
CA GLN A 224 -1.78 -2.57 -12.77
C GLN A 224 -1.54 -1.11 -13.18
N GLU A 225 -0.86 -0.33 -12.33
CA GLU A 225 -0.48 1.05 -12.66
C GLU A 225 0.38 1.10 -13.94
N ALA A 226 1.39 0.22 -14.05
CA ALA A 226 2.23 0.14 -15.25
C ALA A 226 1.41 -0.24 -16.50
N LEU A 227 0.49 -1.19 -16.37
CA LEU A 227 -0.40 -1.58 -17.46
C LEU A 227 -1.33 -0.45 -17.88
N ALA A 228 -1.93 0.27 -16.92
CA ALA A 228 -2.79 1.42 -17.17
C ALA A 228 -2.04 2.58 -17.87
N LYS A 229 -0.74 2.72 -17.60
CA LYS A 229 0.16 3.66 -18.29
C LYS A 229 0.62 3.18 -19.68
N GLY A 230 0.12 2.05 -20.17
CA GLY A 230 0.43 1.53 -21.50
C GLY A 230 1.73 0.77 -21.62
N SER A 231 2.32 0.31 -20.51
CA SER A 231 3.54 -0.50 -20.56
C SER A 231 3.29 -1.83 -21.31
N ALA A 232 4.26 -2.26 -22.11
CA ALA A 232 4.18 -3.50 -22.89
C ALA A 232 4.46 -4.73 -22.01
N ILE A 233 3.56 -5.02 -21.10
CA ILE A 233 3.64 -6.11 -20.12
C ILE A 233 2.36 -6.94 -20.10
N GLN A 234 2.43 -8.11 -19.47
CA GLN A 234 1.29 -8.94 -19.10
C GLN A 234 1.41 -9.30 -17.61
N ILE A 235 0.29 -9.33 -16.90
CA ILE A 235 0.22 -9.71 -15.49
C ILE A 235 -0.25 -11.16 -15.42
N VAL A 236 0.52 -11.98 -14.72
CA VAL A 236 0.17 -13.35 -14.38
C VAL A 236 -0.18 -13.41 -12.89
N TYR A 237 -1.39 -13.85 -12.58
CA TYR A 237 -1.91 -13.99 -11.23
C TYR A 237 -1.70 -15.41 -10.72
N PRO A 238 -0.80 -15.64 -9.75
CA PRO A 238 -0.59 -16.99 -9.21
C PRO A 238 -1.80 -17.50 -8.44
N GLN A 239 -2.11 -18.79 -8.60
CA GLN A 239 -3.22 -19.46 -7.90
C GLN A 239 -2.96 -19.66 -6.40
N GLN A 240 -1.70 -19.71 -5.99
CA GLN A 240 -1.25 -19.75 -4.60
C GLN A 240 -0.54 -18.44 -4.31
N ASN A 241 -0.93 -17.74 -3.24
CA ASN A 241 -0.39 -16.41 -2.97
C ASN A 241 -0.36 -16.10 -1.47
N VAL A 242 0.29 -15.00 -1.14
CA VAL A 242 0.33 -14.40 0.19
C VAL A 242 -0.47 -13.10 0.18
N LEU A 243 -1.25 -12.87 1.22
CA LEU A 243 -1.92 -11.59 1.45
C LEU A 243 -0.90 -10.61 2.02
N ILE A 244 -0.63 -9.57 1.27
CA ILE A 244 0.19 -8.44 1.69
C ILE A 244 -0.72 -7.50 2.49
N GLN A 245 -0.31 -7.18 3.72
CA GLN A 245 -1.03 -6.25 4.60
C GLN A 245 -0.07 -5.15 5.04
N THR A 246 -0.38 -3.90 4.70
CA THR A 246 0.53 -2.77 4.89
C THR A 246 0.11 -1.92 6.09
N PRO A 247 0.91 -1.91 7.18
CA PRO A 247 0.60 -1.17 8.39
C PRO A 247 0.81 0.34 8.20
N ALA A 248 -0.12 1.15 8.74
CA ALA A 248 0.01 2.59 8.84
C ALA A 248 -0.25 3.07 10.27
N ALA A 249 0.43 4.12 10.68
CA ALA A 249 0.29 4.69 12.01
C ALA A 249 0.55 6.19 12.02
N LEU A 250 -0.07 6.88 12.98
CA LEU A 250 0.38 8.20 13.42
C LEU A 250 1.66 8.05 14.26
N THR A 251 2.63 8.90 14.01
CA THR A 251 3.75 9.08 14.95
C THR A 251 3.28 9.81 16.21
N THR A 252 4.11 9.84 17.24
CA THR A 252 3.84 10.62 18.46
C THR A 252 3.74 12.11 18.15
N THR A 253 4.50 12.61 17.19
CA THR A 253 4.39 14.00 16.68
C THR A 253 3.10 14.17 15.87
N GLY A 254 2.80 13.26 14.95
CA GLY A 254 1.61 13.31 14.11
C GLY A 254 0.31 13.23 14.90
N ALA A 255 0.30 12.55 16.05
CA ALA A 255 -0.85 12.51 16.94
C ALA A 255 -1.21 13.88 17.55
N ASN A 256 -0.25 14.83 17.58
CA ASN A 256 -0.44 16.21 18.02
C ASN A 256 -0.66 17.19 16.85
N ASN A 257 -0.58 16.72 15.60
CA ASN A 257 -0.88 17.48 14.39
C ASN A 257 -2.32 17.21 13.97
N SER A 258 -3.22 18.19 14.16
CA SER A 258 -4.65 18.03 13.85
C SER A 258 -4.92 17.69 12.38
N SER A 259 -4.13 18.23 11.44
CA SER A 259 -4.21 17.92 10.01
C SER A 259 -3.80 16.48 9.72
N ALA A 260 -2.75 15.98 10.39
CA ALA A 260 -2.32 14.59 10.27
C ALA A 260 -3.37 13.62 10.84
N VAL A 261 -3.95 13.95 12.00
CA VAL A 261 -5.05 13.15 12.58
C VAL A 261 -6.27 13.11 11.66
N ALA A 262 -6.64 14.23 11.05
CA ALA A 262 -7.75 14.31 10.10
C ALA A 262 -7.46 13.49 8.84
N PHE A 263 -6.25 13.59 8.28
CA PHE A 263 -5.83 12.78 7.14
C PHE A 263 -5.77 11.30 7.48
N PHE A 264 -5.23 10.92 8.63
CA PHE A 264 -5.19 9.53 9.08
C PHE A 264 -6.60 8.92 9.22
N LYS A 265 -7.57 9.69 9.75
CA LYS A 265 -8.99 9.29 9.75
C LYS A 265 -9.54 9.09 8.33
N TYR A 266 -9.13 9.95 7.40
CA TYR A 266 -9.55 9.84 6.00
C TYR A 266 -9.05 8.54 5.35
N LEU A 267 -7.80 8.11 5.62
CA LEU A 267 -7.24 6.86 5.10
C LEU A 267 -8.14 5.65 5.40
N PHE A 268 -8.70 5.57 6.61
CA PHE A 268 -9.56 4.47 7.07
C PHE A 268 -11.06 4.74 6.87
N SER A 269 -11.42 5.85 6.22
CA SER A 269 -12.81 6.16 5.89
C SER A 269 -13.28 5.38 4.64
N PRO A 270 -14.61 5.18 4.46
CA PRO A 270 -15.11 4.61 3.21
C PRO A 270 -14.68 5.36 1.95
N ALA A 271 -14.54 6.70 2.02
CA ALA A 271 -14.08 7.54 0.91
C ALA A 271 -12.60 7.29 0.60
N GLY A 272 -11.73 7.33 1.61
CA GLY A 272 -10.30 7.04 1.43
C GLY A 272 -10.04 5.63 0.93
N GLN A 273 -10.75 4.64 1.47
CA GLN A 273 -10.64 3.26 1.02
C GLN A 273 -11.14 3.06 -0.43
N ALA A 274 -12.16 3.79 -0.86
CA ALA A 274 -12.60 3.78 -2.25
C ALA A 274 -11.54 4.38 -3.18
N ILE A 275 -10.84 5.44 -2.77
CA ILE A 275 -9.72 6.02 -3.53
C ILE A 275 -8.58 4.99 -3.68
N LEU A 276 -8.19 4.30 -2.60
CA LEU A 276 -7.16 3.25 -2.67
C LEU A 276 -7.53 2.16 -3.67
N VAL A 277 -8.80 1.76 -3.72
CA VAL A 277 -9.28 0.77 -4.70
C VAL A 277 -9.14 1.27 -6.15
N THR A 278 -9.34 2.57 -6.42
CA THR A 278 -9.09 3.13 -7.75
C THR A 278 -7.61 3.18 -8.13
N GLN A 279 -6.73 2.97 -7.16
CA GLN A 279 -5.27 2.89 -7.32
C GLN A 279 -4.77 1.43 -7.17
N ASP A 280 -5.66 0.48 -7.42
CA ASP A 280 -5.38 -0.96 -7.41
C ASP A 280 -4.89 -1.53 -6.07
N TYR A 281 -5.23 -0.86 -4.95
CA TYR A 281 -5.06 -1.39 -3.59
C TYR A 281 -6.36 -1.98 -3.09
N ARG A 282 -6.27 -3.16 -2.47
CA ARG A 282 -7.44 -3.81 -1.88
C ARG A 282 -7.81 -3.12 -0.57
N SER A 283 -9.09 -2.81 -0.43
CA SER A 283 -9.61 -2.21 0.80
C SER A 283 -9.50 -3.16 1.97
N THR A 284 -9.12 -2.63 3.12
CA THR A 284 -9.10 -3.33 4.42
C THR A 284 -10.38 -3.15 5.21
N LEU A 285 -11.22 -2.17 4.86
CA LEU A 285 -12.43 -1.77 5.59
C LEU A 285 -13.42 -2.94 5.76
N PRO A 286 -13.62 -3.49 6.97
CA PRO A 286 -14.35 -4.76 7.16
C PRO A 286 -15.77 -4.72 6.60
N SER A 287 -16.49 -3.61 6.80
CA SER A 287 -17.89 -3.43 6.37
C SER A 287 -18.06 -3.28 4.86
N LYS A 288 -16.99 -2.97 4.11
CA LYS A 288 -17.00 -2.70 2.66
C LYS A 288 -16.04 -3.59 1.87
N LYS A 289 -15.20 -4.39 2.54
CA LYS A 289 -14.13 -5.18 1.92
C LYS A 289 -14.63 -6.02 0.74
N SER A 290 -15.71 -6.77 0.92
CA SER A 290 -16.26 -7.63 -0.13
C SER A 290 -16.75 -6.84 -1.35
N ALA A 291 -17.43 -5.71 -1.14
CA ALA A 291 -17.97 -4.90 -2.22
C ALA A 291 -16.86 -4.15 -2.98
N LEU A 292 -15.93 -3.53 -2.26
CA LEU A 292 -14.82 -2.75 -2.84
C LEU A 292 -13.81 -3.64 -3.56
N ASN A 293 -13.55 -4.84 -3.03
CA ASN A 293 -12.55 -5.75 -3.59
C ASN A 293 -13.11 -6.70 -4.66
N LYS A 294 -14.35 -6.54 -5.09
CA LYS A 294 -15.01 -7.45 -6.04
C LYS A 294 -14.30 -7.57 -7.39
N ALA A 295 -13.65 -6.50 -7.85
CA ALA A 295 -12.96 -6.47 -9.14
C ALA A 295 -11.57 -7.11 -9.10
N PHE A 296 -10.98 -7.30 -7.92
CA PHE A 296 -9.65 -7.88 -7.80
C PHE A 296 -9.67 -9.39 -8.02
N TYR A 297 -8.57 -9.88 -8.61
CA TYR A 297 -8.36 -11.32 -8.78
C TYR A 297 -8.32 -12.01 -7.39
N SER A 298 -8.98 -13.15 -7.30
CA SER A 298 -9.01 -13.96 -6.08
C SER A 298 -8.19 -15.24 -6.29
N PRO A 299 -6.98 -15.36 -5.71
CA PRO A 299 -6.21 -16.59 -5.77
C PRO A 299 -6.98 -17.78 -5.21
N ALA A 300 -6.79 -18.97 -5.77
CA ALA A 300 -7.44 -20.19 -5.29
C ALA A 300 -7.05 -20.54 -3.84
N LYS A 301 -5.82 -20.20 -3.47
CA LYS A 301 -5.32 -20.33 -2.09
C LYS A 301 -4.50 -19.09 -1.71
N MET A 302 -4.82 -18.51 -0.58
CA MET A 302 -4.13 -17.36 -0.02
C MET A 302 -3.75 -17.64 1.44
N ILE A 303 -2.50 -17.35 1.80
CA ILE A 303 -2.01 -17.44 3.17
C ILE A 303 -1.81 -16.05 3.75
N THR A 304 -1.97 -15.91 5.05
CA THR A 304 -1.70 -14.67 5.79
C THR A 304 -0.55 -14.87 6.77
N ILE A 305 0.12 -13.80 7.16
CA ILE A 305 1.16 -13.85 8.20
C ILE A 305 0.60 -14.41 9.52
N SER A 306 -0.65 -14.06 9.85
CA SER A 306 -1.33 -14.58 11.03
C SER A 306 -1.46 -16.11 10.98
N SER A 307 -1.84 -16.69 9.84
CA SER A 307 -1.94 -18.15 9.67
C SER A 307 -0.58 -18.86 9.67
N MET A 308 0.52 -18.15 9.41
CA MET A 308 1.90 -18.64 9.54
C MET A 308 2.42 -18.56 10.98
N GLY A 309 1.66 -18.01 11.92
CA GLY A 309 2.02 -17.84 13.33
C GLY A 309 2.59 -16.48 13.68
N GLY A 310 2.37 -15.47 12.83
CA GLY A 310 2.75 -14.07 13.06
C GLY A 310 4.16 -13.72 12.61
N TRP A 311 4.42 -12.40 12.51
CA TRP A 311 5.70 -11.87 12.03
C TRP A 311 6.91 -12.30 12.85
N SER A 312 6.78 -12.49 14.15
CA SER A 312 7.92 -12.95 14.98
C SER A 312 8.44 -14.32 14.51
N LYS A 313 7.52 -15.26 14.26
CA LYS A 313 7.87 -16.60 13.77
C LYS A 313 8.38 -16.54 12.33
N VAL A 314 7.69 -15.82 11.44
CA VAL A 314 8.10 -15.64 10.05
C VAL A 314 9.47 -14.98 9.97
N TRP A 315 9.73 -13.93 10.76
CA TRP A 315 11.04 -13.27 10.79
C TRP A 315 12.15 -14.22 11.22
N SER A 316 11.95 -14.93 12.34
CA SER A 316 12.93 -15.89 12.83
C SER A 316 13.25 -17.00 11.82
N GLN A 317 12.22 -17.51 11.14
CA GLN A 317 12.37 -18.62 10.20
C GLN A 317 13.01 -18.20 8.87
N PHE A 318 12.68 -17.00 8.37
CA PHE A 318 13.00 -16.60 7.00
C PHE A 318 14.02 -15.45 6.89
N PHE A 319 13.94 -14.42 7.75
CA PHE A 319 14.65 -13.14 7.57
C PHE A 319 15.68 -12.82 8.66
N SER A 320 15.82 -13.66 9.69
CA SER A 320 16.91 -13.49 10.66
C SER A 320 18.27 -13.76 9.98
N ALA A 321 19.37 -13.39 10.64
CA ALA A 321 20.73 -13.65 10.12
C ALA A 321 20.98 -15.11 9.72
N SER A 322 20.32 -16.05 10.40
CA SER A 322 20.33 -17.49 10.07
C SER A 322 19.06 -17.96 9.36
N GLY A 323 18.21 -17.04 8.92
CA GLY A 323 16.95 -17.32 8.27
C GLY A 323 17.11 -17.98 6.90
N LEU A 324 16.06 -18.65 6.43
CA LEU A 324 16.10 -19.39 5.17
C LEU A 324 16.46 -18.47 4.00
N PHE A 325 15.80 -17.32 3.87
CA PHE A 325 16.01 -16.40 2.75
C PHE A 325 17.40 -15.78 2.79
N THR A 326 17.85 -15.36 3.98
CA THR A 326 19.21 -14.83 4.15
C THR A 326 20.27 -15.83 3.68
N ARG A 327 20.13 -17.12 4.02
CA ARG A 327 21.05 -18.15 3.55
C ARG A 327 20.98 -18.39 2.04
N VAL A 328 19.76 -18.40 1.47
CA VAL A 328 19.59 -18.59 0.02
C VAL A 328 20.18 -17.42 -0.74
N GLU A 329 19.89 -16.17 -0.33
CA GLU A 329 20.47 -14.96 -0.95
C GLU A 329 22.00 -14.99 -0.89
N SER A 330 22.59 -15.28 0.29
CA SER A 330 24.03 -15.36 0.45
C SER A 330 24.68 -16.44 -0.42
N ALA A 331 24.00 -17.58 -0.62
CA ALA A 331 24.50 -18.67 -1.47
C ALA A 331 24.56 -18.30 -2.95
N HIS A 332 23.79 -17.28 -3.38
CA HIS A 332 23.78 -16.73 -4.72
C HIS A 332 24.59 -15.44 -4.86
N GLY A 333 25.33 -15.03 -3.81
CA GLY A 333 26.19 -13.85 -3.85
C GLY A 333 25.48 -12.53 -3.56
N TYR A 334 24.21 -12.58 -3.19
CA TYR A 334 23.47 -11.43 -2.68
C TYR A 334 23.79 -11.31 -1.18
N THR A 335 24.68 -10.38 -0.84
CA THR A 335 25.15 -10.20 0.54
C THR A 335 24.51 -8.98 1.18
N SER A 336 24.16 -9.15 2.46
CA SER A 336 23.75 -8.07 3.37
C SER A 336 24.87 -7.08 3.68
#